data_0b3e72e579c0e53e3e7e6a2ea67d1cc3
#
_entry.id   0b3e72e579c0e53e3e7e6a2ea67d1cc3
#
_cell.length_a   1.000
_cell.length_b   1.000
_cell.length_c   1.000
_cell.angle_alpha   90.00
_cell.angle_beta   90.00
_cell.angle_gamma   90.00
#
_symmetry.space_group_name_H-M   'P 1'
#
loop_
_entity.id
_entity.type
_entity.pdbx_description
1 polymer ?
#
loop_
_entity_poly.entity_id
_entity_poly.type
_entity_poly.pdbx_seq_one_letter_code
_entity_poly.pdbx_strand_id
1 'polypeptide(L)'
;MEHFMARISHLVRRGSAYSARIRVPLDLVEIVGKRELVKALGTTEEAEAKRRLYPVIANWQREFDDLRARRALVPADRDHAVWDHYTATLDRDDEARAKLPGDIEIEAERAAVFAKAERGEIASTDPFVIFDATLDLKVKQAAGELAAEARKAKLAELRKHLSKGETALIAHEVDDYLRRNRLLVDRGTPDWISLARHMMRAEIEALQRTLERDRGDFSGQPTDPLVKPATGQRREVARPGEAIMEIFEVFARENKRGVSKDRINQCRRDIGTFIDVVGASFPISKITKVEVREWKQLLTQYPVKATETKAFAGMNIRQIVKANAQLGKPVIADRTVNRYLSSLSAFMSWAVDNGYLDRNPVEKLALRNESMTPAFPFDTEQLVALFNSPWFTGCKSAAEWRNVAKPGPVQIRDHRYWVPLIMLFSGARTGEIGQLAVSDVRQAHGHWIMYITTEGDKTGEGKSVKTAGSMRVVPIHPELIRLGFIQYHEQRVKDGGVALFPGAKRNARGQMMADVSREFGRYLTRIGIKSGRGLSLYSFRHGAADALRRAVFLDQQFGFILGHAEPTMTGRYGIMPQGMLEQRVELVNAIAYPGLDISHLSWR
;
A
#
# COMPACT_ATOMS: atom_id res chain seq x y z
N MET A 1 8.21 0.01 -45.35
CA MET A 1 7.98 -0.72 -44.08
C MET A 1 8.86 -0.08 -43.01
N GLU A 2 8.36 0.98 -42.37
CA GLU A 2 9.04 1.59 -41.25
C GLU A 2 8.74 0.75 -39.97
N HIS A 3 9.79 0.11 -39.46
CA HIS A 3 9.73 -0.57 -38.19
C HIS A 3 9.53 0.48 -37.08
N PHE A 4 8.34 0.54 -36.50
CA PHE A 4 8.10 1.20 -35.23
C PHE A 4 8.89 0.45 -34.14
N MET A 5 10.14 0.85 -33.92
CA MET A 5 10.91 0.40 -32.74
C MET A 5 10.28 0.99 -31.50
N ALA A 6 9.78 0.13 -30.61
CA ALA A 6 9.30 0.51 -29.28
C ALA A 6 10.43 1.29 -28.55
N ARG A 7 10.19 2.56 -28.23
CA ARG A 7 11.13 3.39 -27.45
C ARG A 7 11.36 2.73 -26.09
N ILE A 8 12.59 2.31 -25.84
CA ILE A 8 12.95 1.74 -24.54
C ILE A 8 12.89 2.87 -23.51
N SER A 9 12.04 2.70 -22.52
CA SER A 9 11.92 3.61 -21.40
C SER A 9 13.30 3.80 -20.73
N HIS A 10 13.67 5.04 -20.44
CA HIS A 10 14.91 5.42 -19.75
C HIS A 10 16.22 5.42 -20.57
N LEU A 11 16.24 4.98 -21.83
CA LEU A 11 17.41 5.07 -22.70
C LEU A 11 17.31 6.29 -23.61
N VAL A 12 18.31 7.15 -23.58
CA VAL A 12 18.38 8.38 -24.41
C VAL A 12 19.67 8.38 -25.20
N ARG A 13 19.57 8.63 -26.51
CA ARG A 13 20.72 8.84 -27.39
C ARG A 13 21.00 10.35 -27.54
N ARG A 14 22.24 10.75 -27.27
CA ARG A 14 22.75 12.11 -27.53
C ARG A 14 23.96 12.03 -28.46
N GLY A 15 23.81 12.48 -29.68
CA GLY A 15 24.83 12.27 -30.72
C GLY A 15 25.04 10.79 -31.01
N SER A 16 26.30 10.32 -30.90
CA SER A 16 26.66 8.91 -31.06
C SER A 16 26.58 8.08 -29.80
N ALA A 17 26.45 8.69 -28.60
CA ALA A 17 26.53 8.01 -27.31
C ALA A 17 25.16 7.82 -26.65
N TYR A 18 25.04 6.77 -25.84
CA TYR A 18 23.84 6.44 -25.07
C TYR A 18 23.98 6.87 -23.60
N SER A 19 22.87 7.30 -23.01
CA SER A 19 22.77 7.67 -21.59
C SER A 19 21.51 7.06 -20.97
N ALA A 20 21.61 6.66 -19.70
CA ALA A 20 20.47 6.36 -18.87
C ALA A 20 19.84 7.67 -18.39
N ARG A 21 18.50 7.73 -18.34
CA ARG A 21 17.75 8.89 -17.84
C ARG A 21 16.54 8.41 -17.04
N ILE A 22 16.38 8.91 -15.84
CA ILE A 22 15.20 8.67 -15.01
C ILE A 22 14.68 9.99 -14.44
N ARG A 23 13.37 10.13 -14.41
CA ARG A 23 12.73 11.27 -13.75
C ARG A 23 12.74 11.02 -12.24
N VAL A 24 13.21 11.99 -11.47
CA VAL A 24 13.14 11.94 -10.01
C VAL A 24 11.67 12.04 -9.59
N PRO A 25 11.18 11.14 -8.72
CA PRO A 25 9.84 11.24 -8.16
C PRO A 25 9.61 12.60 -7.51
N LEU A 26 8.38 13.15 -7.64
CA LEU A 26 8.08 14.51 -7.17
C LEU A 26 8.33 14.70 -5.67
N ASP A 27 8.10 13.67 -4.88
CA ASP A 27 8.34 13.60 -3.42
C ASP A 27 9.83 13.66 -3.05
N LEU A 28 10.73 13.37 -3.99
CA LEU A 28 12.17 13.34 -3.78
C LEU A 28 12.92 14.49 -4.49
N VAL A 29 12.23 15.30 -5.31
CA VAL A 29 12.88 16.37 -6.08
C VAL A 29 13.59 17.38 -5.17
N GLU A 30 12.98 17.72 -4.04
CA GLU A 30 13.54 18.66 -3.05
C GLU A 30 14.78 18.09 -2.37
N ILE A 31 14.79 16.79 -2.08
CA ILE A 31 15.89 16.07 -1.43
C ILE A 31 17.06 15.85 -2.40
N VAL A 32 16.75 15.43 -3.63
CA VAL A 32 17.76 15.13 -4.67
C VAL A 32 18.30 16.40 -5.34
N GLY A 33 17.57 17.51 -5.24
CA GLY A 33 17.93 18.81 -5.84
C GLY A 33 17.87 18.82 -7.38
N LYS A 34 17.34 17.76 -8.01
CA LYS A 34 17.27 17.62 -9.47
C LYS A 34 15.94 16.98 -9.86
N ARG A 35 15.39 17.37 -11.00
CA ARG A 35 14.15 16.79 -11.54
C ARG A 35 14.38 15.50 -12.35
N GLU A 36 15.61 15.32 -12.83
CA GLU A 36 16.02 14.17 -13.64
C GLU A 36 17.46 13.78 -13.32
N LEU A 37 17.72 12.47 -13.29
CA LEU A 37 19.08 11.92 -13.24
C LEU A 37 19.45 11.41 -14.63
N VAL A 38 20.67 11.75 -15.05
CA VAL A 38 21.24 11.31 -16.33
C VAL A 38 22.64 10.79 -16.09
N LYS A 39 22.95 9.60 -16.64
CA LYS A 39 24.27 8.98 -16.57
C LYS A 39 24.68 8.46 -17.93
N ALA A 40 25.85 8.84 -18.40
CA ALA A 40 26.43 8.28 -19.62
C ALA A 40 26.72 6.79 -19.44
N LEU A 41 26.37 5.99 -20.44
CA LEU A 41 26.57 4.53 -20.44
C LEU A 41 27.92 4.12 -21.05
N GLY A 42 28.67 5.06 -21.60
CA GLY A 42 30.03 4.83 -22.13
C GLY A 42 30.07 3.87 -23.31
N THR A 43 29.04 3.91 -24.16
CA THR A 43 28.97 3.08 -25.37
C THR A 43 28.18 3.77 -26.47
N THR A 44 28.52 3.44 -27.71
CA THR A 44 27.81 3.86 -28.92
C THR A 44 26.93 2.74 -29.50
N GLU A 45 27.05 1.52 -28.94
CA GLU A 45 26.28 0.36 -29.37
C GLU A 45 25.00 0.22 -28.55
N GLU A 46 23.86 0.07 -29.19
CA GLU A 46 22.55 0.00 -28.56
C GLU A 46 22.39 -1.27 -27.69
N ALA A 47 22.88 -2.42 -28.17
CA ALA A 47 22.77 -3.68 -27.44
C ALA A 47 23.54 -3.63 -26.11
N GLU A 48 24.75 -3.04 -26.12
CA GLU A 48 25.56 -2.85 -24.93
C GLU A 48 24.96 -1.77 -24.01
N ALA A 49 24.40 -0.70 -24.57
CA ALA A 49 23.69 0.33 -23.83
C ALA A 49 22.49 -0.26 -23.05
N LYS A 50 21.74 -1.16 -23.66
CA LYS A 50 20.63 -1.88 -23.00
C LYS A 50 21.12 -2.71 -21.82
N ARG A 51 22.22 -3.44 -21.95
CA ARG A 51 22.80 -4.22 -20.85
C ARG A 51 23.23 -3.33 -19.68
N ARG A 52 23.88 -2.21 -19.96
CA ARG A 52 24.37 -1.24 -18.96
C ARG A 52 23.25 -0.39 -18.35
N LEU A 53 22.10 -0.24 -19.02
CA LEU A 53 20.97 0.55 -18.56
C LEU A 53 20.36 -0.04 -17.29
N TYR A 54 20.05 -1.35 -17.28
CA TYR A 54 19.31 -1.98 -16.19
C TYR A 54 19.97 -1.83 -14.81
N PRO A 55 21.27 -2.09 -14.65
CA PRO A 55 21.94 -1.86 -13.38
C PRO A 55 21.89 -0.41 -12.89
N VAL A 56 21.99 0.55 -13.82
CA VAL A 56 21.92 1.99 -13.48
C VAL A 56 20.53 2.38 -12.99
N ILE A 57 19.48 1.94 -13.69
CA ILE A 57 18.10 2.22 -13.27
C ILE A 57 17.78 1.53 -11.94
N ALA A 58 18.17 0.26 -11.77
CA ALA A 58 17.98 -0.46 -10.52
C ALA A 58 18.71 0.20 -9.33
N ASN A 59 19.89 0.78 -9.58
CA ASN A 59 20.60 1.52 -8.56
C ASN A 59 19.85 2.80 -8.16
N TRP A 60 19.41 3.61 -9.13
CA TRP A 60 18.64 4.82 -8.84
C TRP A 60 17.32 4.52 -8.15
N GLN A 61 16.63 3.43 -8.53
CA GLN A 61 15.41 3.01 -7.83
C GLN A 61 15.69 2.65 -6.37
N ARG A 62 16.78 1.91 -6.09
CA ARG A 62 17.22 1.62 -4.72
C ARG A 62 17.57 2.90 -3.95
N GLU A 63 18.24 3.86 -4.58
CA GLU A 63 18.54 5.16 -3.97
C GLU A 63 17.26 5.93 -3.63
N PHE A 64 16.25 5.94 -4.51
CA PHE A 64 14.96 6.57 -4.25
C PHE A 64 14.22 5.87 -3.10
N ASP A 65 14.24 4.54 -3.04
CA ASP A 65 13.61 3.79 -1.95
C ASP A 65 14.34 4.02 -0.62
N ASP A 66 15.68 4.11 -0.63
CA ASP A 66 16.47 4.46 0.55
C ASP A 66 16.18 5.89 1.04
N LEU A 67 16.11 6.86 0.13
CA LEU A 67 15.74 8.25 0.47
C LEU A 67 14.33 8.33 1.07
N ARG A 68 13.37 7.59 0.55
CA ARG A 68 12.01 7.52 1.11
C ARG A 68 11.96 6.85 2.47
N ALA A 69 12.86 5.92 2.73
CA ALA A 69 12.97 5.25 4.01
C ALA A 69 13.63 6.11 5.09
N ARG A 70 14.30 7.23 4.71
CA ARG A 70 14.93 8.13 5.66
C ARG A 70 13.89 9.00 6.38
N ARG A 71 14.15 9.28 7.64
CA ARG A 71 13.30 10.09 8.50
C ARG A 71 14.07 11.22 9.17
N ALA A 72 13.36 12.25 9.61
CA ALA A 72 13.94 13.34 10.37
C ALA A 72 14.50 12.87 11.73
N LEU A 73 15.58 13.50 12.17
CA LEU A 73 16.19 13.31 13.48
C LEU A 73 15.22 13.80 14.58
N VAL A 74 15.03 12.99 15.61
CA VAL A 74 14.29 13.39 16.82
C VAL A 74 15.22 13.38 18.04
N PRO A 75 14.89 14.06 19.16
CA PRO A 75 15.76 14.12 20.34
C PRO A 75 16.20 12.74 20.84
N ALA A 76 15.30 11.75 20.88
CA ALA A 76 15.64 10.39 21.27
C ALA A 76 16.74 9.75 20.41
N ASP A 77 16.83 10.07 19.11
CA ASP A 77 17.91 9.58 18.25
C ASP A 77 19.26 10.11 18.66
N ARG A 78 19.31 11.36 19.15
CA ARG A 78 20.56 11.96 19.68
C ARG A 78 21.03 11.26 20.94
N ASP A 79 20.10 10.96 21.86
CA ASP A 79 20.41 10.24 23.08
C ASP A 79 20.93 8.84 22.79
N HIS A 80 20.31 8.15 21.84
CA HIS A 80 20.78 6.84 21.36
C HIS A 80 22.13 6.93 20.64
N ALA A 81 22.37 7.94 19.81
CA ALA A 81 23.64 8.12 19.12
C ALA A 81 24.80 8.28 20.10
N VAL A 82 24.60 9.08 21.12
CA VAL A 82 25.59 9.36 22.20
C VAL A 82 25.90 8.07 22.95
N TRP A 83 24.89 7.37 23.43
CA TRP A 83 25.08 6.14 24.21
C TRP A 83 25.66 4.99 23.40
N ASP A 84 25.13 4.76 22.20
CA ASP A 84 25.63 3.73 21.29
C ASP A 84 27.10 3.97 20.90
N HIS A 85 27.47 5.22 20.67
CA HIS A 85 28.85 5.56 20.30
C HIS A 85 29.80 5.33 21.48
N TYR A 86 29.40 5.75 22.69
CA TYR A 86 30.14 5.54 23.92
C TYR A 86 30.39 4.04 24.18
N THR A 87 29.34 3.25 24.20
CA THR A 87 29.43 1.80 24.46
C THR A 87 30.22 1.09 23.38
N ALA A 88 29.98 1.37 22.10
CA ALA A 88 30.72 0.75 20.99
C ALA A 88 32.22 1.07 21.01
N THR A 89 32.62 2.23 21.54
CA THR A 89 34.04 2.56 21.69
C THR A 89 34.67 1.76 22.83
N LEU A 90 33.94 1.55 23.94
CA LEU A 90 34.41 0.69 25.04
C LEU A 90 34.44 -0.79 24.66
N ASP A 91 33.48 -1.30 23.92
CA ASP A 91 33.43 -2.68 23.44
C ASP A 91 34.61 -2.98 22.50
N ARG A 92 34.92 -2.03 21.58
CA ARG A 92 36.11 -2.15 20.71
C ARG A 92 37.42 -2.13 21.48
N ASP A 93 37.48 -1.37 22.58
CA ASP A 93 38.66 -1.37 23.46
C ASP A 93 38.81 -2.72 24.18
N ASP A 94 37.71 -3.30 24.70
CA ASP A 94 37.72 -4.63 25.33
C ASP A 94 38.12 -5.73 24.34
N GLU A 95 37.59 -5.70 23.12
CA GLU A 95 38.00 -6.65 22.07
C GLU A 95 39.48 -6.51 21.66
N ALA A 96 40.00 -5.30 21.65
CA ALA A 96 41.40 -5.03 21.35
C ALA A 96 42.32 -5.58 22.48
N ARG A 97 41.95 -5.31 23.74
CA ARG A 97 42.67 -5.79 24.92
C ARG A 97 42.74 -7.31 25.01
N ALA A 98 41.61 -7.98 24.70
CA ALA A 98 41.54 -9.44 24.69
C ALA A 98 42.49 -10.12 23.71
N LYS A 99 43.06 -9.36 22.75
CA LYS A 99 44.04 -9.84 21.75
C LYS A 99 45.50 -9.54 22.11
N LEU A 100 45.71 -8.78 23.19
CA LEU A 100 47.07 -8.43 23.63
C LEU A 100 47.62 -9.51 24.56
N PRO A 101 48.87 -10.00 24.36
CA PRO A 101 49.47 -10.94 25.27
C PRO A 101 49.82 -10.22 26.59
N GLY A 102 49.59 -10.90 27.72
CA GLY A 102 50.03 -10.45 29.02
C GLY A 102 51.50 -10.86 29.31
N ASP A 103 52.10 -10.23 30.32
CA ASP A 103 53.49 -10.56 30.72
C ASP A 103 53.65 -12.05 31.08
N ILE A 104 52.63 -12.63 31.72
CA ILE A 104 52.63 -14.08 32.08
C ILE A 104 52.66 -14.95 30.79
N GLU A 105 51.92 -14.57 29.75
CA GLU A 105 51.90 -15.31 28.49
C GLU A 105 53.24 -15.20 27.76
N ILE A 106 53.86 -14.02 27.75
CA ILE A 106 55.16 -13.78 27.16
C ILE A 106 56.25 -14.60 27.89
N GLU A 107 56.22 -14.60 29.23
CA GLU A 107 57.19 -15.38 30.02
C GLU A 107 56.97 -16.90 29.86
N ALA A 108 55.72 -17.36 29.75
CA ALA A 108 55.40 -18.78 29.49
C ALA A 108 55.90 -19.22 28.11
N GLU A 109 55.72 -18.40 27.08
CA GLU A 109 56.21 -18.68 25.72
C GLU A 109 57.76 -18.70 25.67
N ARG A 110 58.36 -17.74 26.34
CA ARG A 110 59.82 -17.69 26.52
C ARG A 110 60.38 -18.95 27.23
N ALA A 111 59.73 -19.36 28.33
CA ALA A 111 60.10 -20.57 29.04
C ALA A 111 59.96 -21.84 28.17
N ALA A 112 58.90 -21.90 27.34
CA ALA A 112 58.66 -22.99 26.41
C ALA A 112 59.74 -23.06 25.32
N VAL A 113 60.21 -21.91 24.83
CA VAL A 113 61.35 -21.87 23.85
C VAL A 113 62.63 -22.35 24.49
N PHE A 114 62.97 -21.93 25.74
CA PHE A 114 64.14 -22.42 26.45
C PHE A 114 64.06 -23.93 26.73
N ALA A 115 62.89 -24.46 27.14
CA ALA A 115 62.72 -25.89 27.34
C ALA A 115 62.93 -26.73 26.06
N LYS A 116 62.54 -26.20 24.89
CA LYS A 116 62.82 -26.83 23.58
C LYS A 116 64.31 -26.82 23.25
N ALA A 117 65.01 -25.73 23.57
CA ALA A 117 66.40 -25.62 23.37
C ALA A 117 67.18 -26.64 24.25
N GLU A 118 66.78 -26.77 25.52
CA GLU A 118 67.41 -27.80 26.45
C GLU A 118 67.18 -29.23 26.01
N ARG A 119 66.07 -29.52 25.33
CA ARG A 119 65.79 -30.83 24.73
C ARG A 119 66.55 -31.10 23.43
N GLY A 120 67.30 -30.10 22.93
CA GLY A 120 68.00 -30.21 21.66
C GLY A 120 67.11 -30.09 20.43
N GLU A 121 65.87 -29.64 20.60
CA GLU A 121 64.93 -29.44 19.50
C GLU A 121 65.18 -28.11 18.74
N ILE A 122 65.94 -27.21 19.35
CA ILE A 122 66.42 -25.95 18.78
C ILE A 122 67.87 -25.76 19.07
N ALA A 123 68.66 -25.23 18.14
CA ALA A 123 70.07 -24.90 18.37
C ALA A 123 70.22 -23.89 19.51
N SER A 124 70.61 -24.33 20.70
CA SER A 124 70.59 -23.54 21.95
C SER A 124 71.60 -22.37 21.99
N THR A 125 72.48 -22.29 21.02
CA THR A 125 73.56 -21.28 20.91
C THR A 125 73.18 -20.10 20.01
N ASP A 126 71.97 -20.11 19.37
CA ASP A 126 71.59 -19.05 18.50
C ASP A 126 70.62 -18.09 19.22
N PRO A 127 71.08 -16.88 19.67
CA PRO A 127 70.23 -15.89 20.34
C PRO A 127 69.11 -15.36 19.46
N PHE A 128 69.23 -15.44 18.12
CA PHE A 128 68.23 -14.97 17.20
C PHE A 128 66.96 -15.84 17.15
N VAL A 129 67.10 -17.17 17.34
CA VAL A 129 65.99 -18.11 17.39
C VAL A 129 65.05 -17.81 18.60
N ILE A 130 65.69 -17.54 19.76
CA ILE A 130 64.94 -17.17 20.98
C ILE A 130 64.24 -15.77 20.81
N PHE A 131 64.96 -14.83 20.21
CA PHE A 131 64.44 -13.52 19.91
C PHE A 131 63.28 -13.58 18.94
N ASP A 132 63.40 -14.34 17.84
CA ASP A 132 62.37 -14.49 16.82
C ASP A 132 61.12 -15.16 17.40
N ALA A 133 61.24 -16.22 18.21
CA ALA A 133 60.12 -16.90 18.85
C ALA A 133 59.29 -16.04 19.81
N THR A 134 59.88 -15.00 20.40
CA THR A 134 59.19 -14.05 21.31
C THR A 134 58.90 -12.69 20.66
N LEU A 135 59.38 -12.45 19.44
CA LEU A 135 59.27 -11.17 18.77
C LEU A 135 57.82 -10.77 18.53
N ASP A 136 56.99 -11.67 18.03
CA ASP A 136 55.60 -11.41 17.73
C ASP A 136 54.80 -11.00 18.98
N LEU A 137 55.06 -11.62 20.14
CA LEU A 137 54.41 -11.27 21.39
C LEU A 137 54.86 -9.89 21.89
N LYS A 138 56.15 -9.59 21.79
CA LYS A 138 56.70 -8.26 22.14
C LYS A 138 56.20 -7.15 21.21
N VAL A 139 56.06 -7.45 19.92
CA VAL A 139 55.50 -6.51 18.96
C VAL A 139 54.04 -6.18 19.29
N LYS A 140 53.23 -7.19 19.68
CA LYS A 140 51.86 -6.99 20.12
C LYS A 140 51.79 -6.18 21.41
N GLN A 141 52.65 -6.44 22.40
CA GLN A 141 52.71 -5.65 23.63
C GLN A 141 53.10 -4.19 23.35
N ALA A 142 54.13 -3.95 22.56
CA ALA A 142 54.53 -2.60 22.15
C ALA A 142 53.42 -1.87 21.35
N ALA A 143 52.64 -2.62 20.52
CA ALA A 143 51.48 -2.08 19.82
C ALA A 143 50.39 -1.64 20.79
N GLY A 144 50.18 -2.33 21.91
CA GLY A 144 49.28 -1.94 22.99
C GLY A 144 49.67 -0.62 23.64
N GLU A 145 50.97 -0.44 23.95
CA GLU A 145 51.51 0.81 24.53
C GLU A 145 51.38 1.99 23.53
N LEU A 146 51.71 1.77 22.26
CA LEU A 146 51.52 2.79 21.21
C LEU A 146 50.04 3.15 21.02
N ALA A 147 49.14 2.19 21.15
CA ALA A 147 47.69 2.45 21.10
C ALA A 147 47.23 3.29 22.27
N ALA A 148 47.79 3.11 23.48
CA ALA A 148 47.48 3.97 24.64
C ALA A 148 47.94 5.44 24.41
N GLU A 149 49.13 5.62 23.87
CA GLU A 149 49.63 6.96 23.52
C GLU A 149 48.78 7.62 22.39
N ALA A 150 48.40 6.87 21.40
CA ALA A 150 47.49 7.33 20.36
C ALA A 150 46.11 7.76 20.92
N ARG A 151 45.54 7.00 21.90
CA ARG A 151 44.33 7.38 22.60
C ARG A 151 44.48 8.70 23.36
N LYS A 152 45.59 8.89 24.06
CA LYS A 152 45.90 10.17 24.75
C LYS A 152 45.96 11.35 23.76
N ALA A 153 46.68 11.17 22.66
CA ALA A 153 46.79 12.20 21.63
C ALA A 153 45.42 12.51 20.99
N LYS A 154 44.61 11.50 20.65
CA LYS A 154 43.25 11.68 20.12
C LYS A 154 42.34 12.38 21.11
N LEU A 155 42.41 12.07 22.40
CA LEU A 155 41.65 12.75 23.45
C LEU A 155 41.99 14.24 23.54
N ALA A 156 43.27 14.61 23.48
CA ALA A 156 43.71 15.96 23.50
C ALA A 156 43.24 16.78 22.28
N GLU A 157 43.31 16.19 21.09
CA GLU A 157 42.83 16.82 19.85
C GLU A 157 41.29 16.96 19.86
N LEU A 158 40.53 15.98 20.29
CA LEU A 158 39.07 16.07 20.40
C LEU A 158 38.64 17.21 21.35
N ARG A 159 39.28 17.33 22.49
CA ARG A 159 39.04 18.43 23.44
C ARG A 159 39.33 19.82 22.82
N LYS A 160 40.45 19.92 22.11
CA LYS A 160 40.84 21.14 21.40
C LYS A 160 39.83 21.50 20.31
N HIS A 161 39.39 20.53 19.48
CA HIS A 161 38.39 20.75 18.44
C HIS A 161 37.02 21.10 19.05
N LEU A 162 36.61 20.41 20.11
CA LEU A 162 35.35 20.72 20.79
C LEU A 162 35.32 22.14 21.33
N SER A 163 36.43 22.64 21.92
CA SER A 163 36.52 24.00 22.44
C SER A 163 36.40 25.07 21.37
N LYS A 164 36.78 24.75 20.13
CA LYS A 164 36.66 25.64 18.96
C LYS A 164 35.34 25.44 18.18
N GLY A 165 34.51 24.47 18.56
CA GLY A 165 33.29 24.13 17.86
C GLY A 165 33.52 23.39 16.54
N GLU A 166 34.72 22.89 16.31
CA GLU A 166 35.09 22.10 15.14
C GLU A 166 34.60 20.63 15.30
N THR A 167 34.07 20.03 14.23
CA THR A 167 33.46 18.69 14.26
C THR A 167 34.09 17.68 13.27
N ALA A 168 35.18 18.09 12.60
CA ALA A 168 35.79 17.29 11.53
C ALA A 168 36.26 15.91 12.00
N LEU A 169 36.78 15.78 13.24
CA LEU A 169 37.34 14.56 13.79
C LEU A 169 36.28 13.46 14.08
N ILE A 170 35.00 13.80 14.17
CA ILE A 170 33.91 12.88 14.43
C ILE A 170 32.95 12.73 13.24
N ALA A 171 33.25 13.42 12.14
CA ALA A 171 32.33 13.55 11.02
C ALA A 171 31.99 12.19 10.38
N HIS A 172 32.96 11.30 10.28
CA HIS A 172 32.75 9.97 9.70
C HIS A 172 31.79 9.14 10.55
N GLU A 173 31.97 9.12 11.85
CA GLU A 173 31.15 8.40 12.82
C GLU A 173 29.71 8.92 12.82
N VAL A 174 29.53 10.24 12.71
CA VAL A 174 28.20 10.86 12.58
C VAL A 174 27.52 10.45 11.29
N ASP A 175 28.20 10.58 10.15
CA ASP A 175 27.65 10.23 8.84
C ASP A 175 27.33 8.72 8.77
N ASP A 176 28.15 7.89 9.40
CA ASP A 176 27.91 6.44 9.49
C ASP A 176 26.71 6.09 10.39
N TYR A 177 26.58 6.78 11.53
CA TYR A 177 25.40 6.64 12.40
C TYR A 177 24.11 7.04 11.67
N LEU A 178 24.11 8.20 11.00
CA LEU A 178 22.98 8.68 10.23
C LEU A 178 22.57 7.71 9.12
N ARG A 179 23.54 7.16 8.42
CA ARG A 179 23.32 6.17 7.35
C ARG A 179 22.75 4.86 7.89
N ARG A 180 23.36 4.30 8.94
CA ARG A 180 22.89 3.05 9.57
C ARG A 180 21.46 3.16 10.13
N ASN A 181 21.12 4.33 10.66
CA ASN A 181 19.79 4.58 11.23
C ASN A 181 18.81 5.26 10.25
N ARG A 182 19.18 5.39 8.97
CA ARG A 182 18.37 5.98 7.89
C ARG A 182 17.80 7.36 8.27
N LEU A 183 18.63 8.20 8.88
CA LEU A 183 18.27 9.55 9.27
C LEU A 183 18.57 10.54 8.15
N LEU A 184 17.62 11.45 7.87
CA LEU A 184 17.76 12.50 6.87
C LEU A 184 18.26 13.77 7.56
N VAL A 185 19.58 13.93 7.60
CA VAL A 185 20.25 15.13 8.14
C VAL A 185 21.44 15.42 7.26
N ASP A 186 21.45 16.60 6.66
CA ASP A 186 22.54 17.02 5.79
C ASP A 186 23.72 17.51 6.61
N ARG A 187 24.92 17.14 6.14
CA ARG A 187 26.18 17.56 6.77
C ARG A 187 26.30 19.08 6.82
N GLY A 188 26.67 19.60 8.00
CA GLY A 188 26.83 21.04 8.21
C GLY A 188 25.56 21.79 8.63
N THR A 189 24.40 21.13 8.65
CA THR A 189 23.17 21.70 9.22
C THR A 189 23.26 21.83 10.74
N PRO A 190 22.46 22.71 11.38
CA PRO A 190 22.43 22.83 12.84
C PRO A 190 22.20 21.51 13.57
N ASP A 191 21.33 20.64 13.04
CA ASP A 191 21.04 19.32 13.60
C ASP A 191 22.24 18.38 13.48
N TRP A 192 22.93 18.39 12.34
CA TRP A 192 24.15 17.61 12.14
C TRP A 192 25.27 18.07 13.09
N ILE A 193 25.51 19.39 13.18
CA ILE A 193 26.51 19.97 14.06
C ILE A 193 26.21 19.65 15.53
N SER A 194 24.95 19.76 15.93
CA SER A 194 24.52 19.41 17.29
C SER A 194 24.80 17.93 17.60
N LEU A 195 24.42 17.01 16.69
CA LEU A 195 24.69 15.58 16.84
C LEU A 195 26.19 15.29 16.92
N ALA A 196 26.98 15.91 16.04
CA ALA A 196 28.44 15.74 16.01
C ALA A 196 29.11 16.17 17.32
N ARG A 197 28.69 17.31 17.88
CA ARG A 197 29.21 17.78 19.20
C ARG A 197 28.84 16.82 20.33
N HIS A 198 27.62 16.26 20.33
CA HIS A 198 27.19 15.29 21.32
C HIS A 198 27.96 13.97 21.21
N MET A 199 28.15 13.44 19.99
CA MET A 199 28.96 12.25 19.75
C MET A 199 30.44 12.47 20.09
N MET A 200 30.99 13.68 19.83
CA MET A 200 32.36 14.02 20.23
C MET A 200 32.53 13.98 21.75
N ARG A 201 31.54 14.43 22.53
CA ARG A 201 31.56 14.33 24.00
C ARG A 201 31.51 12.87 24.46
N ALA A 202 30.73 12.03 23.77
CA ALA A 202 30.71 10.60 24.04
C ALA A 202 32.05 9.92 23.77
N GLU A 203 32.72 10.30 22.67
CA GLU A 203 34.07 9.79 22.34
C GLU A 203 35.11 10.23 23.37
N ILE A 204 35.04 11.48 23.84
CA ILE A 204 35.91 12.00 24.90
C ILE A 204 35.73 11.20 26.18
N GLU A 205 34.49 10.96 26.61
CA GLU A 205 34.19 10.15 27.80
C GLU A 205 34.67 8.70 27.65
N ALA A 206 34.42 8.08 26.50
CA ALA A 206 34.87 6.72 26.23
C ALA A 206 36.41 6.62 26.27
N LEU A 207 37.13 7.54 25.62
CA LEU A 207 38.58 7.57 25.65
C LEU A 207 39.15 7.79 27.07
N GLN A 208 38.47 8.57 27.91
CA GLN A 208 38.87 8.73 29.31
C GLN A 208 38.74 7.39 30.06
N ARG A 209 37.62 6.65 29.87
CA ARG A 209 37.44 5.32 30.45
C ARG A 209 38.46 4.32 29.95
N THR A 210 38.80 4.33 28.64
CA THR A 210 39.86 3.44 28.11
C THR A 210 41.23 3.73 28.72
N LEU A 211 41.56 5.01 28.99
CA LEU A 211 42.80 5.39 29.68
C LEU A 211 42.84 5.01 31.18
N GLU A 212 41.70 4.94 31.85
CA GLU A 212 41.58 4.40 33.22
C GLU A 212 41.80 2.88 33.21
N ARG A 213 41.23 2.19 32.22
CA ARG A 213 41.43 0.76 32.01
C ARG A 213 42.90 0.41 31.72
N ASP A 214 43.67 1.31 31.09
CA ASP A 214 45.14 1.13 30.92
C ASP A 214 45.86 1.07 32.26
N ARG A 215 45.22 1.57 33.35
CA ARG A 215 45.73 1.54 34.72
C ARG A 215 45.10 0.43 35.58
N GLY A 216 44.26 -0.42 34.96
CA GLY A 216 43.52 -1.48 35.65
C GLY A 216 42.21 -1.05 36.30
N ASP A 217 41.74 0.18 36.12
CA ASP A 217 40.47 0.65 36.67
C ASP A 217 39.36 0.54 35.63
N PHE A 218 38.46 -0.39 35.84
CA PHE A 218 37.25 -0.67 35.04
C PHE A 218 35.96 -0.13 35.68
N SER A 219 36.04 0.54 36.83
CA SER A 219 34.86 0.98 37.60
C SER A 219 34.31 2.32 37.16
N GLY A 220 35.03 3.05 36.30
CA GLY A 220 34.68 4.40 35.89
C GLY A 220 33.35 4.51 35.16
N GLN A 221 32.51 5.48 35.59
CA GLN A 221 31.25 5.83 34.94
C GLN A 221 31.37 7.15 34.17
N PRO A 222 30.51 7.41 33.15
CA PRO A 222 30.52 8.69 32.45
C PRO A 222 30.27 9.85 33.42
N THR A 223 31.05 10.92 33.29
CA THR A 223 30.90 12.16 34.07
C THR A 223 30.12 13.21 33.32
N ASP A 224 30.08 13.13 31.98
CA ASP A 224 29.32 14.04 31.15
C ASP A 224 27.80 13.75 31.23
N PRO A 225 26.94 14.71 31.63
CA PRO A 225 25.50 14.52 31.78
C PRO A 225 24.75 14.07 30.51
N LEU A 226 25.35 14.28 29.33
CA LEU A 226 24.78 13.80 28.05
C LEU A 226 25.08 12.34 27.79
N VAL A 227 26.13 11.77 28.38
CA VAL A 227 26.57 10.39 28.17
C VAL A 227 25.90 9.51 29.22
N LYS A 228 24.69 9.08 28.95
CA LYS A 228 23.87 8.24 29.82
C LYS A 228 23.03 7.28 28.99
N PRO A 229 22.58 6.14 29.56
CA PRO A 229 21.66 5.25 28.88
C PRO A 229 20.46 6.01 28.32
N ALA A 230 20.15 5.78 27.04
CA ALA A 230 19.04 6.45 26.38
C ALA A 230 17.72 5.99 27.01
N THR A 231 16.89 6.96 27.42
CA THR A 231 15.62 6.71 28.12
C THR A 231 14.40 6.60 27.21
N GLY A 232 14.57 6.63 25.89
CA GLY A 232 13.48 6.50 24.90
C GLY A 232 13.45 5.13 24.25
N GLN A 233 12.27 4.67 23.84
CA GLN A 233 12.23 3.51 22.94
C GLN A 233 12.95 3.85 21.64
N ARG A 234 13.97 3.08 21.33
CA ARG A 234 14.64 3.18 20.02
C ARG A 234 13.61 2.84 18.94
N ARG A 235 13.40 3.74 17.98
CA ARG A 235 12.64 3.42 16.79
C ARG A 235 13.45 2.40 16.00
N GLU A 236 13.06 1.14 16.10
CA GLU A 236 13.74 0.07 15.36
C GLU A 236 13.64 0.32 13.86
N VAL A 237 14.76 0.19 13.18
CA VAL A 237 14.85 0.33 11.72
C VAL A 237 14.91 -1.07 11.13
N ALA A 238 13.99 -1.38 10.22
CA ALA A 238 13.96 -2.66 9.54
C ALA A 238 15.26 -2.89 8.74
N ARG A 239 15.73 -4.12 8.75
CA ARG A 239 16.74 -4.56 7.79
C ARG A 239 16.14 -4.54 6.37
N PRO A 240 16.96 -4.48 5.31
CA PRO A 240 16.45 -4.62 3.94
C PRO A 240 15.59 -5.89 3.82
N GLY A 241 14.38 -5.76 3.28
CA GLY A 241 13.40 -6.83 3.18
C GLY A 241 12.51 -7.06 4.41
N GLU A 242 12.64 -6.27 5.48
CA GLU A 242 11.81 -6.37 6.70
C GLU A 242 10.87 -5.18 6.89
N ALA A 243 11.01 -4.13 6.09
CA ALA A 243 10.16 -2.95 6.20
C ALA A 243 8.72 -3.25 5.73
N ILE A 244 7.73 -2.74 6.46
CA ILE A 244 6.32 -3.02 6.21
C ILE A 244 5.88 -2.81 4.76
N MET A 245 6.38 -1.75 4.08
CA MET A 245 6.01 -1.51 2.66
C MET A 245 6.71 -2.45 1.69
N GLU A 246 7.95 -2.83 1.94
CA GLU A 246 8.67 -3.81 1.11
C GLU A 246 7.91 -5.14 1.11
N ILE A 247 7.48 -5.59 2.29
CA ILE A 247 6.72 -6.83 2.46
C ILE A 247 5.31 -6.71 1.89
N PHE A 248 4.67 -5.52 2.01
CA PHE A 248 3.38 -5.27 1.38
C PHE A 248 3.44 -5.38 -0.15
N GLU A 249 4.52 -4.91 -0.79
CA GLU A 249 4.65 -5.04 -2.25
C GLU A 249 4.88 -6.51 -2.68
N VAL A 250 5.47 -7.35 -1.83
CA VAL A 250 5.52 -8.81 -2.05
C VAL A 250 4.10 -9.40 -1.99
N PHE A 251 3.33 -9.09 -0.93
CA PHE A 251 1.92 -9.48 -0.79
C PHE A 251 1.08 -9.06 -2.00
N ALA A 252 1.23 -7.80 -2.46
CA ALA A 252 0.49 -7.26 -3.59
C ALA A 252 0.83 -7.96 -4.92
N ARG A 253 2.10 -8.37 -5.09
CA ARG A 253 2.59 -9.07 -6.28
C ARG A 253 2.15 -10.52 -6.32
N GLU A 254 2.23 -11.21 -5.19
CA GLU A 254 1.78 -12.61 -5.10
C GLU A 254 0.28 -12.76 -5.36
N ASN A 255 -0.53 -11.85 -4.83
CA ASN A 255 -1.99 -11.81 -5.01
C ASN A 255 -2.66 -13.20 -5.07
N LYS A 256 -2.28 -14.09 -4.16
CA LYS A 256 -2.71 -15.52 -4.14
C LYS A 256 -4.23 -15.73 -4.25
N ARG A 257 -5.03 -14.73 -3.87
CA ARG A 257 -6.49 -14.78 -3.92
C ARG A 257 -7.10 -14.15 -5.17
N GLY A 258 -6.30 -13.72 -6.15
CA GLY A 258 -6.79 -13.07 -7.36
C GLY A 258 -7.60 -11.78 -7.10
N VAL A 259 -7.19 -11.03 -6.08
CA VAL A 259 -7.89 -9.78 -5.69
C VAL A 259 -7.70 -8.72 -6.77
N SER A 260 -8.75 -7.96 -7.07
CA SER A 260 -8.70 -6.92 -8.11
C SER A 260 -7.63 -5.86 -7.82
N LYS A 261 -7.04 -5.31 -8.88
CA LYS A 261 -6.05 -4.21 -8.78
C LYS A 261 -6.58 -3.01 -7.98
N ASP A 262 -7.87 -2.67 -8.13
CA ASP A 262 -8.52 -1.58 -7.39
C ASP A 262 -8.53 -1.87 -5.87
N ARG A 263 -8.79 -3.11 -5.47
CA ARG A 263 -8.76 -3.52 -4.06
C ARG A 263 -7.34 -3.49 -3.48
N ILE A 264 -6.32 -3.95 -4.22
CA ILE A 264 -4.91 -3.87 -3.80
C ILE A 264 -4.49 -2.40 -3.64
N ASN A 265 -4.84 -1.54 -4.61
CA ASN A 265 -4.57 -0.11 -4.52
C ASN A 265 -5.31 0.56 -3.36
N GLN A 266 -6.51 0.10 -3.02
CA GLN A 266 -7.22 0.55 -1.82
C GLN A 266 -6.47 0.12 -0.56
N CYS A 267 -6.05 -1.15 -0.46
CA CYS A 267 -5.22 -1.63 0.65
C CYS A 267 -3.94 -0.81 0.80
N ARG A 268 -3.26 -0.51 -0.30
CA ARG A 268 -2.03 0.32 -0.29
C ARG A 268 -2.28 1.71 0.30
N ARG A 269 -3.38 2.37 -0.07
CA ARG A 269 -3.77 3.67 0.51
C ARG A 269 -4.13 3.56 1.99
N ASP A 270 -4.88 2.53 2.37
CA ASP A 270 -5.29 2.30 3.75
C ASP A 270 -4.07 2.04 4.64
N ILE A 271 -3.16 1.15 4.22
CA ILE A 271 -1.91 0.82 4.92
C ILE A 271 -0.96 2.01 4.95
N GLY A 272 -0.95 2.86 3.90
CA GLY A 272 -0.19 4.11 3.90
C GLY A 272 -0.47 4.99 5.12
N THR A 273 -1.73 5.08 5.56
CA THR A 273 -2.08 5.83 6.78
C THR A 273 -1.61 5.15 8.08
N PHE A 274 -1.45 3.83 8.08
CA PHE A 274 -0.83 3.10 9.20
C PHE A 274 0.68 3.36 9.25
N ILE A 275 1.32 3.41 8.08
CA ILE A 275 2.74 3.76 7.97
C ILE A 275 3.03 5.16 8.48
N ASP A 276 2.12 6.12 8.30
CA ASP A 276 2.24 7.46 8.92
C ASP A 276 2.35 7.41 10.45
N VAL A 277 1.83 6.33 11.08
CA VAL A 277 1.89 6.13 12.54
C VAL A 277 3.19 5.46 12.95
N VAL A 278 3.55 4.35 12.30
CA VAL A 278 4.71 3.53 12.71
C VAL A 278 6.02 3.97 12.04
N GLY A 279 5.96 4.56 10.86
CA GLY A 279 7.09 4.93 10.00
C GLY A 279 7.38 3.87 8.93
N ALA A 280 7.87 4.33 7.77
CA ALA A 280 8.09 3.49 6.59
C ALA A 280 9.15 2.39 6.80
N SER A 281 10.14 2.67 7.65
CA SER A 281 11.25 1.77 7.98
C SER A 281 10.98 0.91 9.24
N PHE A 282 9.74 0.88 9.75
CA PHE A 282 9.43 0.06 10.91
C PHE A 282 9.39 -1.43 10.53
N PRO A 283 10.07 -2.32 11.31
CA PRO A 283 10.06 -3.75 11.02
C PRO A 283 8.67 -4.35 11.21
N ILE A 284 8.22 -5.16 10.24
CA ILE A 284 6.91 -5.82 10.35
C ILE A 284 6.83 -6.73 11.58
N SER A 285 7.92 -7.42 11.91
CA SER A 285 8.03 -8.35 13.07
C SER A 285 7.79 -7.68 14.42
N LYS A 286 7.92 -6.37 14.52
CA LYS A 286 7.74 -5.59 15.76
C LYS A 286 6.37 -4.92 15.85
N ILE A 287 5.49 -5.12 14.89
CA ILE A 287 4.13 -4.58 14.92
C ILE A 287 3.30 -5.36 15.93
N THR A 288 2.78 -4.66 16.92
CA THR A 288 1.92 -5.22 17.98
C THR A 288 0.52 -4.61 17.95
N LYS A 289 -0.34 -5.06 18.83
CA LYS A 289 -1.68 -4.44 19.01
C LYS A 289 -1.61 -2.97 19.47
N VAL A 290 -0.49 -2.53 20.02
CA VAL A 290 -0.35 -1.16 20.52
C VAL A 290 -0.37 -0.17 19.35
N GLU A 291 0.45 -0.39 18.33
CA GLU A 291 0.52 0.46 17.15
C GLU A 291 -0.81 0.46 16.38
N VAL A 292 -1.44 -0.71 16.27
CA VAL A 292 -2.75 -0.82 15.60
C VAL A 292 -3.85 -0.10 16.37
N ARG A 293 -3.85 -0.13 17.73
CA ARG A 293 -4.80 0.62 18.55
C ARG A 293 -4.63 2.12 18.41
N GLU A 294 -3.39 2.59 18.40
CA GLU A 294 -3.08 4.01 18.19
C GLU A 294 -3.60 4.48 16.83
N TRP A 295 -3.30 3.73 15.77
CA TRP A 295 -3.82 4.03 14.44
C TRP A 295 -5.35 4.00 14.39
N LYS A 296 -6.01 2.99 14.98
CA LYS A 296 -7.46 2.93 15.09
C LYS A 296 -8.03 4.18 15.76
N GLN A 297 -7.41 4.65 16.87
CA GLN A 297 -7.85 5.85 17.56
C GLN A 297 -7.74 7.10 16.66
N LEU A 298 -6.68 7.23 15.88
CA LEU A 298 -6.55 8.30 14.90
C LEU A 298 -7.60 8.19 13.78
N LEU A 299 -7.91 6.97 13.32
CA LEU A 299 -8.94 6.75 12.30
C LEU A 299 -10.34 7.17 12.77
N THR A 300 -10.69 6.97 14.05
CA THR A 300 -12.00 7.44 14.56
C THR A 300 -12.15 8.97 14.54
N GLN A 301 -11.05 9.70 14.43
CA GLN A 301 -11.00 11.16 14.33
C GLN A 301 -10.67 11.64 12.90
N TYR A 302 -10.47 10.71 11.96
CA TYR A 302 -10.02 11.04 10.60
C TYR A 302 -11.16 11.64 9.76
N PRO A 303 -10.97 12.80 9.12
CA PRO A 303 -12.04 13.48 8.41
C PRO A 303 -12.42 12.78 7.09
N VAL A 304 -13.70 12.89 6.71
CA VAL A 304 -14.17 12.42 5.40
C VAL A 304 -13.45 13.18 4.29
N LYS A 305 -13.08 12.46 3.19
CA LYS A 305 -12.40 13.03 2.01
C LYS A 305 -11.10 13.78 2.36
N ALA A 306 -10.35 13.30 3.34
CA ALA A 306 -9.10 13.93 3.75
C ALA A 306 -8.13 14.13 2.58
N THR A 307 -7.94 13.11 1.73
CA THR A 307 -7.04 13.15 0.57
C THR A 307 -7.49 14.11 -0.55
N GLU A 308 -8.78 14.48 -0.59
CA GLU A 308 -9.34 15.43 -1.56
C GLU A 308 -9.36 16.87 -1.01
N THR A 309 -9.03 17.06 0.26
CA THR A 309 -9.11 18.36 0.94
C THR A 309 -7.78 19.10 0.82
N LYS A 310 -7.76 20.22 0.10
CA LYS A 310 -6.54 21.02 -0.13
C LYS A 310 -5.81 21.42 1.16
N ALA A 311 -6.55 21.71 2.23
CA ALA A 311 -5.97 22.09 3.52
C ALA A 311 -5.17 20.96 4.19
N PHE A 312 -5.33 19.70 3.76
CA PHE A 312 -4.62 18.54 4.30
C PHE A 312 -3.53 18.02 3.36
N ALA A 313 -3.26 18.71 2.25
CA ALA A 313 -2.26 18.28 1.29
C ALA A 313 -0.86 18.17 1.94
N GLY A 314 -0.20 17.03 1.76
CA GLY A 314 1.13 16.76 2.32
C GLY A 314 1.17 16.43 3.81
N MET A 315 0.03 16.39 4.51
CA MET A 315 -0.05 16.06 5.93
C MET A 315 -0.16 14.55 6.17
N ASN A 316 0.50 14.06 7.20
CA ASN A 316 0.29 12.71 7.72
C ASN A 316 -1.00 12.62 8.56
N ILE A 317 -1.41 11.39 8.93
CA ILE A 317 -2.68 11.17 9.64
C ILE A 317 -2.79 11.97 10.95
N ARG A 318 -1.70 12.09 11.73
CA ARG A 318 -1.68 12.85 13.01
C ARG A 318 -1.89 14.35 12.77
N GLN A 319 -1.23 14.90 11.76
CA GLN A 319 -1.37 16.31 11.37
C GLN A 319 -2.78 16.60 10.84
N ILE A 320 -3.35 15.69 10.03
CA ILE A 320 -4.70 15.81 9.50
C ILE A 320 -5.73 15.84 10.63
N VAL A 321 -5.62 14.93 11.61
CA VAL A 321 -6.52 14.87 12.78
C VAL A 321 -6.43 16.17 13.58
N LYS A 322 -5.19 16.64 13.85
CA LYS A 322 -4.97 17.92 14.57
C LYS A 322 -5.55 19.12 13.80
N ALA A 323 -5.32 19.21 12.50
CA ALA A 323 -5.86 20.28 11.67
C ALA A 323 -7.39 20.23 11.57
N ASN A 324 -7.97 19.02 11.55
CA ASN A 324 -9.42 18.84 11.50
C ASN A 324 -10.12 19.29 12.78
N ALA A 325 -9.47 19.30 13.92
CA ALA A 325 -10.03 19.85 15.16
C ALA A 325 -10.41 21.34 15.01
N GLN A 326 -9.69 22.08 14.15
CA GLN A 326 -10.01 23.49 13.82
C GLN A 326 -10.98 23.63 12.65
N LEU A 327 -10.88 22.73 11.64
CA LEU A 327 -11.74 22.81 10.44
C LEU A 327 -13.16 22.25 10.67
N GLY A 328 -13.38 21.39 11.67
CA GLY A 328 -14.69 20.85 12.01
C GLY A 328 -15.33 19.95 10.95
N LYS A 329 -14.54 19.32 10.03
CA LYS A 329 -15.12 18.40 9.05
C LYS A 329 -15.60 17.12 9.73
N PRO A 330 -16.72 16.53 9.28
CA PRO A 330 -17.21 15.27 9.82
C PRO A 330 -16.16 14.15 9.66
N VAL A 331 -16.08 13.27 10.65
CA VAL A 331 -15.17 12.13 10.65
C VAL A 331 -15.74 10.95 9.87
N ILE A 332 -14.88 10.01 9.48
CA ILE A 332 -15.31 8.78 8.80
C ILE A 332 -16.14 7.89 9.74
N ALA A 333 -17.14 7.21 9.18
CA ALA A 333 -18.00 6.30 9.94
C ALA A 333 -17.24 5.02 10.33
N ASP A 334 -17.68 4.34 11.42
CA ASP A 334 -17.11 3.09 11.95
C ASP A 334 -16.96 2.00 10.89
N ARG A 335 -17.92 1.87 9.98
CA ARG A 335 -17.81 0.97 8.83
C ARG A 335 -16.58 1.28 7.96
N THR A 336 -16.22 2.54 7.81
CA THR A 336 -15.03 2.95 7.06
C THR A 336 -13.77 2.66 7.87
N VAL A 337 -13.77 2.90 9.18
CA VAL A 337 -12.66 2.50 10.07
C VAL A 337 -12.44 0.99 9.99
N ASN A 338 -13.51 0.19 10.07
CA ASN A 338 -13.44 -1.27 9.94
C ASN A 338 -12.91 -1.71 8.56
N ARG A 339 -13.17 -0.96 7.50
CA ARG A 339 -12.58 -1.23 6.17
C ARG A 339 -11.05 -1.04 6.19
N TYR A 340 -10.55 0.02 6.84
CA TYR A 340 -9.11 0.23 7.02
C TYR A 340 -8.49 -0.91 7.83
N LEU A 341 -9.09 -1.27 8.96
CA LEU A 341 -8.65 -2.41 9.77
C LEU A 341 -8.67 -3.72 8.98
N SER A 342 -9.70 -3.97 8.16
CA SER A 342 -9.78 -5.17 7.30
C SER A 342 -8.69 -5.20 6.23
N SER A 343 -8.30 -4.04 5.68
CA SER A 343 -7.20 -3.94 4.72
C SER A 343 -5.87 -4.33 5.37
N LEU A 344 -5.58 -3.80 6.56
CA LEU A 344 -4.39 -4.16 7.31
C LEU A 344 -4.43 -5.62 7.78
N SER A 345 -5.58 -6.10 8.28
CA SER A 345 -5.75 -7.47 8.76
C SER A 345 -5.50 -8.52 7.67
N ALA A 346 -5.95 -8.27 6.44
CA ALA A 346 -5.72 -9.18 5.32
C ALA A 346 -4.22 -9.31 4.99
N PHE A 347 -3.48 -8.22 5.04
CA PHE A 347 -2.04 -8.19 4.86
C PHE A 347 -1.31 -8.87 6.03
N MET A 348 -1.69 -8.56 7.28
CA MET A 348 -1.06 -9.15 8.46
C MET A 348 -1.34 -10.67 8.57
N SER A 349 -2.52 -11.15 8.16
CA SER A 349 -2.78 -12.60 8.08
C SER A 349 -1.87 -13.28 7.06
N TRP A 350 -1.68 -12.68 5.87
CA TRP A 350 -0.73 -13.19 4.89
C TRP A 350 0.71 -13.15 5.45
N ALA A 351 1.09 -12.13 6.21
CA ALA A 351 2.40 -12.03 6.84
C ALA A 351 2.62 -13.15 7.89
N VAL A 352 1.56 -13.53 8.62
CA VAL A 352 1.61 -14.70 9.53
C VAL A 352 1.79 -15.99 8.73
N ASP A 353 0.99 -16.19 7.68
CA ASP A 353 1.06 -17.39 6.82
C ASP A 353 2.45 -17.57 6.15
N ASN A 354 3.21 -16.48 5.99
CA ASN A 354 4.55 -16.46 5.39
C ASN A 354 5.69 -16.29 6.43
N GLY A 355 5.41 -16.39 7.72
CA GLY A 355 6.43 -16.42 8.78
C GLY A 355 7.04 -15.07 9.14
N TYR A 356 6.47 -13.94 8.71
CA TYR A 356 6.91 -12.61 9.11
C TYR A 356 6.39 -12.18 10.49
N LEU A 357 5.30 -12.80 10.95
CA LEU A 357 4.63 -12.55 12.22
C LEU A 357 4.16 -13.86 12.84
N ASP A 358 4.17 -13.94 14.16
CA ASP A 358 3.61 -15.09 14.88
C ASP A 358 2.07 -15.05 14.96
N ARG A 359 1.49 -13.85 15.00
CA ARG A 359 0.05 -13.63 15.10
C ARG A 359 -0.38 -12.32 14.46
N ASN A 360 -1.63 -12.25 14.00
CA ASN A 360 -2.19 -11.04 13.42
C ASN A 360 -2.50 -9.98 14.51
N PRO A 361 -1.81 -8.82 14.52
CA PRO A 361 -2.02 -7.78 15.54
C PRO A 361 -3.36 -7.05 15.43
N VAL A 362 -4.08 -7.22 14.32
CA VAL A 362 -5.38 -6.54 14.06
C VAL A 362 -6.56 -7.34 14.62
N GLU A 363 -6.35 -8.60 14.99
CA GLU A 363 -7.43 -9.46 15.49
C GLU A 363 -8.21 -8.84 16.65
N LYS A 364 -9.56 -8.95 16.57
CA LYS A 364 -10.52 -8.49 17.58
C LYS A 364 -10.50 -6.97 17.82
N LEU A 365 -9.95 -6.16 16.89
CA LEU A 365 -9.92 -4.70 17.01
C LEU A 365 -11.05 -4.01 16.23
N ALA A 366 -11.87 -4.72 15.46
CA ALA A 366 -12.99 -4.14 14.75
C ALA A 366 -13.97 -3.43 15.71
N LEU A 367 -14.50 -2.28 15.26
CA LEU A 367 -15.57 -1.58 15.95
C LEU A 367 -16.89 -2.32 15.76
N ARG A 368 -17.78 -2.30 16.76
CA ARG A 368 -19.16 -2.76 16.57
C ARG A 368 -19.85 -1.84 15.58
N ASN A 369 -20.42 -2.41 14.51
CA ASN A 369 -21.25 -1.65 13.59
C ASN A 369 -22.63 -1.42 14.20
N GLU A 370 -22.82 -0.33 14.90
CA GLU A 370 -24.12 0.03 15.50
C GLU A 370 -25.07 0.70 14.49
N SER A 371 -24.57 1.25 13.39
CA SER A 371 -25.39 1.88 12.35
C SER A 371 -25.29 1.14 11.03
N MET A 372 -26.20 0.20 10.80
CA MET A 372 -26.55 -0.18 9.44
C MET A 372 -27.39 0.95 8.86
N THR A 373 -26.85 1.75 7.93
CA THR A 373 -27.70 2.58 7.08
C THR A 373 -28.47 1.62 6.17
N PRO A 374 -29.77 1.41 6.35
CA PRO A 374 -30.49 0.49 5.50
C PRO A 374 -30.46 1.00 4.06
N ALA A 375 -30.19 0.12 3.11
CA ALA A 375 -30.42 0.39 1.71
C ALA A 375 -31.87 0.05 1.41
N PHE A 376 -32.67 1.08 1.11
CA PHE A 376 -34.09 0.90 0.84
C PHE A 376 -34.36 0.60 -0.64
N PRO A 377 -35.36 -0.24 -0.97
CA PRO A 377 -35.99 -0.25 -2.27
C PRO A 377 -36.72 1.09 -2.51
N PHE A 378 -37.05 1.37 -3.75
CA PHE A 378 -38.02 2.44 -4.05
C PHE A 378 -39.43 1.95 -3.68
N ASP A 379 -40.23 2.81 -3.06
CA ASP A 379 -41.66 2.58 -2.93
C ASP A 379 -42.40 2.86 -4.25
N THR A 380 -43.69 2.56 -4.30
CA THR A 380 -44.51 2.74 -5.53
C THR A 380 -44.61 4.20 -5.97
N GLU A 381 -44.78 5.13 -5.05
CA GLU A 381 -44.86 6.56 -5.36
C GLU A 381 -43.56 7.09 -5.95
N GLN A 382 -42.43 6.68 -5.37
CA GLN A 382 -41.07 7.01 -5.87
C GLN A 382 -40.83 6.42 -7.26
N LEU A 383 -41.25 5.18 -7.53
CA LEU A 383 -41.15 4.57 -8.85
C LEU A 383 -41.99 5.31 -9.87
N VAL A 384 -43.26 5.64 -9.55
CA VAL A 384 -44.16 6.43 -10.40
C VAL A 384 -43.54 7.79 -10.70
N ALA A 385 -43.11 8.52 -9.68
CA ALA A 385 -42.46 9.84 -9.85
C ALA A 385 -41.19 9.74 -10.72
N LEU A 386 -40.37 8.70 -10.50
CA LEU A 386 -39.12 8.48 -11.23
C LEU A 386 -39.36 8.17 -12.71
N PHE A 387 -40.27 7.22 -13.03
CA PHE A 387 -40.54 6.84 -14.41
C PHE A 387 -41.34 7.85 -15.19
N ASN A 388 -42.02 8.78 -14.53
CA ASN A 388 -42.65 9.96 -15.14
C ASN A 388 -41.70 11.18 -15.21
N SER A 389 -40.44 11.05 -14.77
CA SER A 389 -39.47 12.15 -14.76
C SER A 389 -38.75 12.32 -16.11
N PRO A 390 -38.13 13.48 -16.36
CA PRO A 390 -37.47 13.80 -17.64
C PRO A 390 -36.38 12.79 -18.09
N TRP A 391 -35.77 12.02 -17.19
CA TRP A 391 -34.85 10.96 -17.54
C TRP A 391 -35.49 9.90 -18.45
N PHE A 392 -36.77 9.61 -18.23
CA PHE A 392 -37.50 8.57 -18.96
C PHE A 392 -38.47 9.13 -19.99
N THR A 393 -39.06 10.31 -19.74
CA THR A 393 -40.12 10.88 -20.59
C THR A 393 -39.60 11.89 -21.61
N GLY A 394 -38.38 12.38 -21.43
CA GLY A 394 -37.73 13.34 -22.33
C GLY A 394 -37.10 14.51 -21.60
N CYS A 395 -35.84 14.80 -21.90
CA CYS A 395 -35.04 15.83 -21.23
C CYS A 395 -34.58 16.92 -22.19
N LYS A 396 -34.10 18.04 -21.63
CA LYS A 396 -33.56 19.17 -22.43
C LYS A 396 -32.31 18.78 -23.23
N SER A 397 -31.43 17.94 -22.66
CA SER A 397 -30.21 17.43 -23.31
C SER A 397 -29.72 16.17 -22.59
N ALA A 398 -29.40 15.16 -23.35
CA ALA A 398 -28.79 13.92 -22.86
C ALA A 398 -27.24 14.00 -22.74
N ALA A 399 -26.61 15.02 -23.32
CA ALA A 399 -25.16 15.20 -23.30
C ALA A 399 -24.63 15.74 -21.97
N GLU A 400 -25.45 16.53 -21.28
CA GLU A 400 -25.07 17.16 -20.02
C GLU A 400 -25.95 16.70 -18.86
N TRP A 401 -25.37 16.06 -17.85
CA TRP A 401 -26.09 15.55 -16.69
C TRP A 401 -26.99 16.58 -15.97
N ARG A 402 -26.60 17.86 -15.96
CA ARG A 402 -27.41 18.94 -15.36
C ARG A 402 -28.72 19.20 -16.10
N ASN A 403 -28.79 18.85 -17.39
CA ASN A 403 -29.94 19.06 -18.24
C ASN A 403 -30.87 17.84 -18.33
N VAL A 404 -30.44 16.67 -17.84
CA VAL A 404 -31.27 15.45 -17.80
C VAL A 404 -32.50 15.61 -16.88
N ALA A 405 -32.39 16.43 -15.82
CA ALA A 405 -33.51 16.70 -14.92
C ALA A 405 -34.48 17.80 -15.41
N LYS A 406 -34.22 18.41 -16.56
CA LYS A 406 -35.06 19.45 -17.16
C LYS A 406 -35.88 18.82 -18.27
N PRO A 407 -37.24 18.99 -18.28
CA PRO A 407 -38.08 18.49 -19.36
C PRO A 407 -37.65 19.02 -20.72
N GLY A 408 -37.86 18.23 -21.76
CA GLY A 408 -37.53 18.61 -23.14
C GLY A 408 -37.73 17.46 -24.14
N PRO A 409 -37.44 17.69 -25.43
CA PRO A 409 -37.78 16.74 -26.48
C PRO A 409 -36.80 15.60 -26.64
N VAL A 410 -35.65 15.63 -25.95
CA VAL A 410 -34.59 14.64 -26.15
C VAL A 410 -34.88 13.36 -25.37
N GLN A 411 -35.13 12.27 -26.08
CA GLN A 411 -35.38 10.97 -25.50
C GLN A 411 -34.04 10.25 -25.22
N ILE A 412 -33.84 9.78 -23.99
CA ILE A 412 -32.75 8.88 -23.63
C ILE A 412 -33.18 7.44 -23.96
N ARG A 413 -32.50 6.77 -24.87
CA ARG A 413 -32.83 5.40 -25.32
C ARG A 413 -31.63 4.47 -25.31
N ASP A 414 -30.62 4.79 -24.52
CA ASP A 414 -29.37 4.03 -24.35
C ASP A 414 -29.34 3.24 -23.02
N HIS A 415 -28.13 2.85 -22.60
CA HIS A 415 -27.91 2.16 -21.32
C HIS A 415 -28.50 2.87 -20.10
N ARG A 416 -28.63 4.20 -20.13
CA ARG A 416 -29.21 4.99 -19.04
C ARG A 416 -30.71 4.73 -18.87
N TYR A 417 -31.36 4.40 -19.95
CA TYR A 417 -32.80 4.05 -19.98
C TYR A 417 -33.01 2.58 -19.61
N TRP A 418 -32.27 1.65 -20.27
CA TRP A 418 -32.52 0.23 -20.12
C TRP A 418 -31.99 -0.35 -18.82
N VAL A 419 -30.82 0.07 -18.34
CA VAL A 419 -30.21 -0.53 -17.15
C VAL A 419 -31.09 -0.43 -15.90
N PRO A 420 -31.69 0.73 -15.55
CA PRO A 420 -32.65 0.83 -14.45
C PRO A 420 -33.84 -0.14 -14.58
N LEU A 421 -34.45 -0.22 -15.78
CA LEU A 421 -35.59 -1.11 -16.05
C LEU A 421 -35.19 -2.60 -15.93
N ILE A 422 -34.05 -2.99 -16.49
CA ILE A 422 -33.55 -4.36 -16.37
C ILE A 422 -33.24 -4.68 -14.90
N MET A 423 -32.64 -3.76 -14.15
CA MET A 423 -32.41 -3.94 -12.72
C MET A 423 -33.71 -4.14 -11.93
N LEU A 424 -34.75 -3.35 -12.25
CA LEU A 424 -36.05 -3.45 -11.62
C LEU A 424 -36.67 -4.84 -11.81
N PHE A 425 -36.66 -5.36 -13.02
CA PHE A 425 -37.34 -6.61 -13.41
C PHE A 425 -36.44 -7.87 -13.41
N SER A 426 -35.19 -7.78 -12.98
CA SER A 426 -34.29 -8.94 -12.90
C SER A 426 -33.46 -8.99 -11.64
N GLY A 427 -33.32 -7.87 -10.94
CA GLY A 427 -32.41 -7.74 -9.81
C GLY A 427 -30.91 -7.89 -10.15
N ALA A 428 -30.53 -7.94 -11.43
CA ALA A 428 -29.13 -8.03 -11.83
C ALA A 428 -28.34 -6.78 -11.41
N ARG A 429 -27.02 -6.90 -11.26
CA ARG A 429 -26.16 -5.76 -10.86
C ARG A 429 -25.91 -4.83 -12.04
N THR A 430 -25.82 -3.54 -11.78
CA THR A 430 -25.52 -2.50 -12.78
C THR A 430 -24.34 -2.85 -13.69
N GLY A 431 -23.24 -3.33 -13.09
CA GLY A 431 -22.05 -3.72 -13.85
C GLY A 431 -22.22 -4.99 -14.67
N GLU A 432 -23.06 -5.92 -14.23
CA GLU A 432 -23.39 -7.13 -14.98
C GLU A 432 -24.19 -6.78 -16.25
N ILE A 433 -25.18 -5.90 -16.11
CA ILE A 433 -26.00 -5.44 -17.24
C ILE A 433 -25.18 -4.60 -18.20
N GLY A 434 -24.41 -3.63 -17.68
CA GLY A 434 -23.64 -2.70 -18.50
C GLY A 434 -22.57 -3.34 -19.39
N GLN A 435 -22.12 -4.55 -19.07
CA GLN A 435 -21.14 -5.30 -19.86
C GLN A 435 -21.72 -6.38 -20.76
N LEU A 436 -23.06 -6.48 -20.88
CA LEU A 436 -23.68 -7.47 -21.76
C LEU A 436 -23.23 -7.26 -23.22
N ALA A 437 -22.85 -8.34 -23.87
CA ALA A 437 -22.71 -8.38 -25.31
C ALA A 437 -24.09 -8.62 -25.95
N VAL A 438 -24.23 -8.28 -27.22
CA VAL A 438 -25.44 -8.59 -27.99
C VAL A 438 -25.73 -10.10 -27.99
N SER A 439 -24.68 -10.92 -28.11
CA SER A 439 -24.78 -12.39 -28.06
C SER A 439 -25.21 -12.98 -26.70
N ASP A 440 -25.14 -12.20 -25.62
CA ASP A 440 -25.58 -12.66 -24.30
C ASP A 440 -27.12 -12.64 -24.15
N VAL A 441 -27.83 -11.91 -25.01
CA VAL A 441 -29.28 -11.90 -25.09
C VAL A 441 -29.71 -12.79 -26.24
N ARG A 442 -30.43 -13.86 -25.95
CA ARG A 442 -30.85 -14.85 -26.94
C ARG A 442 -32.06 -15.64 -26.51
N GLN A 443 -32.66 -16.39 -27.42
CA GLN A 443 -33.69 -17.36 -27.09
C GLN A 443 -33.07 -18.70 -26.65
N ALA A 444 -33.69 -19.32 -25.66
CA ALA A 444 -33.38 -20.66 -25.20
C ALA A 444 -34.70 -21.31 -24.73
N HIS A 445 -35.04 -22.49 -25.26
CA HIS A 445 -36.25 -23.24 -24.93
C HIS A 445 -37.53 -22.39 -24.97
N GLY A 446 -37.67 -21.53 -25.98
CA GLY A 446 -38.85 -20.66 -26.16
C GLY A 446 -38.85 -19.36 -25.32
N HIS A 447 -37.87 -19.14 -24.44
CA HIS A 447 -37.78 -17.97 -23.60
C HIS A 447 -36.62 -17.08 -24.00
N TRP A 448 -36.81 -15.75 -23.95
CA TRP A 448 -35.71 -14.79 -24.03
C TRP A 448 -34.95 -14.76 -22.71
N ILE A 449 -33.61 -14.81 -22.80
CA ILE A 449 -32.70 -14.87 -21.64
C ILE A 449 -31.57 -13.87 -21.78
N MET A 450 -31.05 -13.44 -20.64
CA MET A 450 -29.74 -12.78 -20.50
C MET A 450 -28.74 -13.76 -19.87
N TYR A 451 -27.62 -13.99 -20.51
CA TYR A 451 -26.54 -14.80 -19.96
C TYR A 451 -25.48 -13.90 -19.31
N ILE A 452 -25.46 -13.85 -17.99
CA ILE A 452 -24.44 -13.11 -17.23
C ILE A 452 -23.21 -14.02 -17.12
N THR A 453 -22.16 -13.70 -17.87
CA THR A 453 -20.96 -14.53 -18.02
C THR A 453 -19.71 -13.66 -18.18
N THR A 454 -18.54 -14.28 -17.96
CA THR A 454 -17.23 -13.73 -18.31
C THR A 454 -16.74 -14.22 -19.68
N GLU A 455 -17.46 -15.16 -20.30
CA GLU A 455 -17.10 -15.74 -21.57
C GLU A 455 -17.52 -14.84 -22.75
N GLY A 456 -16.88 -15.06 -23.89
CA GLY A 456 -17.26 -14.43 -25.17
C GLY A 456 -17.01 -12.93 -25.23
N ASP A 457 -16.00 -12.42 -24.52
CA ASP A 457 -15.62 -11.02 -24.64
C ASP A 457 -14.92 -10.74 -25.96
N LYS A 458 -15.72 -10.31 -26.94
CA LYS A 458 -15.22 -9.83 -28.24
C LYS A 458 -14.89 -8.31 -28.24
N THR A 459 -15.10 -7.64 -27.10
CA THR A 459 -14.84 -6.20 -26.97
C THR A 459 -13.39 -5.90 -26.58
N GLY A 460 -12.62 -6.91 -26.15
CA GLY A 460 -11.24 -6.77 -25.68
C GLY A 460 -11.09 -6.08 -24.31
N GLU A 461 -12.20 -5.67 -23.67
CA GLU A 461 -12.16 -4.97 -22.36
C GLU A 461 -12.25 -5.90 -21.15
N GLY A 462 -12.42 -7.20 -21.33
CA GLY A 462 -12.55 -8.22 -20.30
C GLY A 462 -13.84 -8.10 -19.46
N LYS A 463 -14.80 -9.01 -19.68
CA LYS A 463 -15.96 -9.10 -18.79
C LYS A 463 -15.54 -9.55 -17.40
N SER A 464 -16.15 -8.99 -16.36
CA SER A 464 -15.87 -9.38 -14.98
C SER A 464 -17.15 -9.57 -14.17
N VAL A 465 -17.21 -10.61 -13.38
CA VAL A 465 -18.27 -10.83 -12.39
C VAL A 465 -17.67 -10.82 -10.98
N LYS A 466 -18.47 -10.48 -9.98
CA LYS A 466 -17.99 -10.33 -8.60
C LYS A 466 -17.45 -11.64 -8.02
N THR A 467 -18.05 -12.76 -8.38
CA THR A 467 -17.66 -14.12 -7.97
C THR A 467 -18.00 -15.10 -9.10
N ALA A 468 -17.35 -16.25 -9.14
CA ALA A 468 -17.68 -17.32 -10.10
C ALA A 468 -19.17 -17.71 -10.04
N GLY A 469 -19.78 -17.76 -8.85
CA GLY A 469 -21.20 -18.02 -8.67
C GLY A 469 -22.14 -16.90 -9.16
N SER A 470 -21.61 -15.78 -9.66
CA SER A 470 -22.42 -14.74 -10.30
C SER A 470 -22.75 -15.05 -11.76
N MET A 471 -22.07 -16.01 -12.40
CA MET A 471 -22.40 -16.47 -13.75
C MET A 471 -23.75 -17.21 -13.72
N ARG A 472 -24.69 -16.76 -14.52
CA ARG A 472 -26.06 -17.29 -14.50
C ARG A 472 -26.86 -16.88 -15.73
N VAL A 473 -27.93 -17.63 -15.96
CA VAL A 473 -28.98 -17.28 -16.92
C VAL A 473 -30.11 -16.56 -16.17
N VAL A 474 -30.53 -15.42 -16.66
CA VAL A 474 -31.67 -14.65 -16.14
C VAL A 474 -32.70 -14.47 -17.27
N PRO A 475 -33.92 -15.01 -17.15
CA PRO A 475 -34.99 -14.78 -18.12
C PRO A 475 -35.32 -13.29 -18.24
N ILE A 476 -35.75 -12.86 -19.42
CA ILE A 476 -36.19 -11.50 -19.67
C ILE A 476 -37.67 -11.39 -19.28
N HIS A 477 -37.95 -10.50 -18.33
CA HIS A 477 -39.29 -10.27 -17.81
C HIS A 477 -40.28 -9.82 -18.92
N PRO A 478 -41.54 -10.25 -18.92
CA PRO A 478 -42.54 -9.84 -19.91
C PRO A 478 -42.73 -8.35 -20.07
N GLU A 479 -42.63 -7.58 -18.98
CA GLU A 479 -42.68 -6.10 -19.05
C GLU A 479 -41.51 -5.50 -19.86
N LEU A 480 -40.30 -6.05 -19.77
CA LEU A 480 -39.17 -5.59 -20.60
C LEU A 480 -39.43 -5.88 -22.09
N ILE A 481 -40.04 -7.04 -22.40
CA ILE A 481 -40.43 -7.41 -23.76
C ILE A 481 -41.49 -6.41 -24.26
N ARG A 482 -42.53 -6.17 -23.46
CA ARG A 482 -43.62 -5.20 -23.78
C ARG A 482 -43.08 -3.78 -23.99
N LEU A 483 -42.08 -3.38 -23.22
CA LEU A 483 -41.43 -2.07 -23.36
C LEU A 483 -40.55 -1.95 -24.60
N GLY A 484 -40.29 -3.06 -25.32
CA GLY A 484 -39.51 -3.05 -26.57
C GLY A 484 -38.02 -3.37 -26.39
N PHE A 485 -37.63 -4.05 -25.31
CA PHE A 485 -36.22 -4.42 -25.10
C PHE A 485 -35.70 -5.37 -26.18
N ILE A 486 -36.56 -6.27 -26.69
CA ILE A 486 -36.16 -7.17 -27.78
C ILE A 486 -35.94 -6.38 -29.09
N GLN A 487 -36.79 -5.42 -29.40
CA GLN A 487 -36.62 -4.54 -30.56
C GLN A 487 -35.32 -3.72 -30.46
N TYR A 488 -34.98 -3.22 -29.27
CA TYR A 488 -33.69 -2.58 -29.03
C TYR A 488 -32.52 -3.54 -29.28
N HIS A 489 -32.61 -4.80 -28.79
CA HIS A 489 -31.60 -5.82 -29.02
C HIS A 489 -31.45 -6.13 -30.53
N GLU A 490 -32.55 -6.36 -31.25
CA GLU A 490 -32.57 -6.63 -32.70
C GLU A 490 -31.95 -5.47 -33.49
N GLN A 491 -32.23 -4.21 -33.08
CA GLN A 491 -31.59 -3.07 -33.70
C GLN A 491 -30.07 -3.10 -33.48
N ARG A 492 -29.60 -3.46 -32.29
CA ARG A 492 -28.16 -3.62 -32.01
C ARG A 492 -27.51 -4.76 -32.83
N VAL A 493 -28.26 -5.86 -33.08
CA VAL A 493 -27.80 -6.92 -33.99
C VAL A 493 -27.67 -6.39 -35.42
N LYS A 494 -28.69 -5.67 -35.94
CA LYS A 494 -28.68 -5.08 -37.28
C LYS A 494 -27.54 -4.08 -37.46
N ASP A 495 -27.24 -3.29 -36.41
CA ASP A 495 -26.13 -2.34 -36.42
C ASP A 495 -24.74 -3.01 -36.36
N GLY A 496 -24.67 -4.36 -36.28
CA GLY A 496 -23.40 -5.09 -36.14
C GLY A 496 -22.73 -4.87 -34.78
N GLY A 497 -23.48 -4.45 -33.76
CA GLY A 497 -22.95 -4.13 -32.44
C GLY A 497 -22.44 -5.37 -31.70
N VAL A 498 -21.26 -5.27 -31.09
CA VAL A 498 -20.70 -6.31 -30.21
C VAL A 498 -21.23 -6.10 -28.79
N ALA A 499 -21.12 -4.89 -28.25
CA ALA A 499 -21.69 -4.53 -26.95
C ALA A 499 -23.17 -4.20 -27.08
N LEU A 500 -24.00 -4.74 -26.17
CA LEU A 500 -25.41 -4.39 -26.10
C LEU A 500 -25.57 -2.89 -25.75
N PHE A 501 -24.74 -2.40 -24.86
CA PHE A 501 -24.74 -1.02 -24.39
C PHE A 501 -23.39 -0.32 -24.64
N PRO A 502 -23.11 0.15 -25.87
CA PRO A 502 -21.80 0.73 -26.22
C PRO A 502 -21.47 2.02 -25.44
N GLY A 503 -22.47 2.69 -24.90
CA GLY A 503 -22.30 3.87 -24.04
C GLY A 503 -21.98 3.55 -22.58
N ALA A 504 -22.11 2.30 -22.15
CA ALA A 504 -21.73 1.85 -20.80
C ALA A 504 -20.21 1.70 -20.74
N LYS A 505 -19.56 2.53 -19.95
CA LYS A 505 -18.09 2.58 -19.85
C LYS A 505 -17.59 2.24 -18.45
N ARG A 506 -16.36 1.76 -18.38
CA ARG A 506 -15.62 1.60 -17.12
C ARG A 506 -14.95 2.92 -16.75
N ASN A 507 -14.97 3.26 -15.47
CA ASN A 507 -14.20 4.39 -14.96
C ASN A 507 -12.70 4.03 -14.87
N ALA A 508 -11.84 5.00 -14.46
CA ALA A 508 -10.41 4.80 -14.27
C ALA A 508 -10.04 3.66 -13.27
N ARG A 509 -11.00 3.24 -12.43
CA ARG A 509 -10.85 2.10 -11.49
C ARG A 509 -11.35 0.77 -12.07
N GLY A 510 -11.74 0.74 -13.35
CA GLY A 510 -12.29 -0.46 -13.99
C GLY A 510 -13.74 -0.78 -13.61
N GLN A 511 -14.45 0.10 -12.91
CA GLN A 511 -15.83 -0.14 -12.46
C GLN A 511 -16.82 0.25 -13.56
N MET A 512 -17.55 -0.72 -14.07
CA MET A 512 -18.58 -0.53 -15.10
C MET A 512 -19.73 0.33 -14.57
N MET A 513 -20.15 1.33 -15.35
CA MET A 513 -21.31 2.20 -15.05
C MET A 513 -21.20 3.04 -13.76
N ALA A 514 -20.02 3.17 -13.16
CA ALA A 514 -19.85 3.92 -11.91
C ALA A 514 -20.24 5.39 -12.01
N ASP A 515 -19.98 6.02 -13.16
CA ASP A 515 -20.35 7.42 -13.42
C ASP A 515 -21.87 7.59 -13.54
N VAL A 516 -22.53 6.69 -14.24
CA VAL A 516 -23.99 6.69 -14.35
C VAL A 516 -24.65 6.49 -12.97
N SER A 517 -24.14 5.55 -12.18
CA SER A 517 -24.63 5.31 -10.81
C SER A 517 -24.51 6.55 -9.91
N ARG A 518 -23.38 7.26 -10.02
CA ARG A 518 -23.16 8.52 -9.29
C ARG A 518 -24.11 9.62 -9.73
N GLU A 519 -24.26 9.81 -11.03
CA GLU A 519 -25.14 10.85 -11.59
C GLU A 519 -26.62 10.53 -11.35
N PHE A 520 -27.00 9.26 -11.39
CA PHE A 520 -28.34 8.85 -11.01
C PHE A 520 -28.67 9.20 -9.55
N GLY A 521 -27.76 8.99 -8.62
CA GLY A 521 -27.91 9.41 -7.24
C GLY A 521 -28.11 10.94 -7.09
N ARG A 522 -27.38 11.75 -7.89
CA ARG A 522 -27.56 13.21 -7.95
C ARG A 522 -28.88 13.60 -8.59
N TYR A 523 -29.31 12.85 -9.62
CA TYR A 523 -30.57 13.04 -10.28
C TYR A 523 -31.77 12.86 -9.33
N LEU A 524 -31.77 11.77 -8.54
CA LEU A 524 -32.81 11.52 -7.53
C LEU A 524 -32.95 12.69 -6.53
N THR A 525 -31.84 13.32 -6.15
CA THR A 525 -31.88 14.52 -5.29
C THR A 525 -32.46 15.73 -6.02
N ARG A 526 -32.12 15.93 -7.30
CA ARG A 526 -32.65 17.07 -8.10
C ARG A 526 -34.15 17.00 -8.34
N ILE A 527 -34.69 15.78 -8.49
CA ILE A 527 -36.16 15.60 -8.70
C ILE A 527 -36.93 15.38 -7.38
N GLY A 528 -36.26 15.55 -6.22
CA GLY A 528 -36.91 15.51 -4.92
C GLY A 528 -37.24 14.12 -4.36
N ILE A 529 -36.90 13.04 -5.06
CA ILE A 529 -37.14 11.65 -4.60
C ILE A 529 -36.23 11.27 -3.45
N LYS A 530 -35.02 11.82 -3.42
CA LYS A 530 -33.98 11.47 -2.43
C LYS A 530 -33.70 12.64 -1.50
N SER A 531 -33.99 12.45 -0.22
CA SER A 531 -33.53 13.30 0.87
C SER A 531 -32.51 12.53 1.70
N GLY A 532 -31.20 12.86 1.60
CA GLY A 532 -30.15 12.21 2.37
C GLY A 532 -29.61 10.90 1.77
N ARG A 533 -29.32 9.90 2.63
CA ARG A 533 -28.76 8.58 2.25
C ARG A 533 -29.87 7.53 2.09
N GLY A 534 -29.57 6.41 1.42
CA GLY A 534 -30.45 5.25 1.34
C GLY A 534 -30.84 4.86 -0.08
N LEU A 535 -31.29 5.82 -0.93
CA LEU A 535 -31.70 5.53 -2.31
C LEU A 535 -30.56 5.71 -3.30
N SER A 536 -30.46 4.78 -4.24
CA SER A 536 -29.44 4.75 -5.29
C SER A 536 -29.91 3.91 -6.48
N LEU A 537 -29.14 3.83 -7.54
CA LEU A 537 -29.41 2.89 -8.65
C LEU A 537 -29.55 1.42 -8.16
N TYR A 538 -28.83 1.06 -7.10
CA TYR A 538 -28.91 -0.28 -6.50
C TYR A 538 -30.24 -0.56 -5.80
N SER A 539 -31.06 0.46 -5.49
CA SER A 539 -32.39 0.32 -4.90
C SER A 539 -33.36 -0.43 -5.80
N PHE A 540 -33.19 -0.41 -7.12
CA PHE A 540 -33.97 -1.26 -8.03
C PHE A 540 -33.77 -2.76 -7.75
N ARG A 541 -32.52 -3.16 -7.50
CA ARG A 541 -32.23 -4.57 -7.14
C ARG A 541 -32.82 -4.95 -5.79
N HIS A 542 -32.83 -4.04 -4.81
CA HIS A 542 -33.54 -4.28 -3.55
C HIS A 542 -35.04 -4.40 -3.78
N GLY A 543 -35.62 -3.59 -4.70
CA GLY A 543 -37.01 -3.69 -5.13
C GLY A 543 -37.36 -5.03 -5.74
N ALA A 544 -36.50 -5.58 -6.60
CA ALA A 544 -36.70 -6.92 -7.17
C ALA A 544 -36.68 -8.02 -6.10
N ALA A 545 -35.76 -7.96 -5.13
CA ALA A 545 -35.72 -8.90 -4.01
C ALA A 545 -37.00 -8.82 -3.16
N ASP A 546 -37.46 -7.59 -2.86
CA ASP A 546 -38.70 -7.39 -2.09
C ASP A 546 -39.96 -7.80 -2.85
N ALA A 547 -40.00 -7.61 -4.18
CA ALA A 547 -41.08 -8.11 -5.01
C ALA A 547 -41.20 -9.64 -4.93
N LEU A 548 -40.07 -10.35 -4.97
CA LEU A 548 -40.04 -11.81 -4.81
C LEU A 548 -40.49 -12.25 -3.40
N ARG A 549 -40.09 -11.52 -2.35
CA ARG A 549 -40.56 -11.79 -0.98
C ARG A 549 -42.07 -11.55 -0.86
N ARG A 550 -42.61 -10.48 -1.49
CA ARG A 550 -44.07 -10.26 -1.55
C ARG A 550 -44.79 -11.34 -2.30
N ALA A 551 -44.15 -11.95 -3.30
CA ALA A 551 -44.67 -13.15 -4.00
C ALA A 551 -44.46 -14.43 -3.21
N VAL A 552 -44.08 -14.36 -1.93
CA VAL A 552 -43.94 -15.46 -0.97
C VAL A 552 -42.77 -16.43 -1.29
N PHE A 553 -41.79 -16.00 -2.08
CA PHE A 553 -40.57 -16.78 -2.27
C PHE A 553 -39.55 -16.50 -1.16
N LEU A 554 -38.91 -17.55 -0.68
CA LEU A 554 -37.82 -17.45 0.31
C LEU A 554 -36.52 -16.99 -0.37
N ASP A 555 -35.68 -16.28 0.37
CA ASP A 555 -34.39 -15.75 -0.13
C ASP A 555 -33.49 -16.84 -0.76
N GLN A 556 -33.52 -18.06 -0.21
CA GLN A 556 -32.79 -19.22 -0.77
C GLN A 556 -33.34 -19.67 -2.14
N GLN A 557 -34.64 -19.50 -2.41
CA GLN A 557 -35.27 -19.90 -3.67
C GLN A 557 -34.94 -18.96 -4.83
N PHE A 558 -34.61 -17.70 -4.58
CA PHE A 558 -34.31 -16.71 -5.62
C PHE A 558 -32.91 -16.11 -5.56
N GLY A 559 -32.13 -16.41 -4.52
CA GLY A 559 -30.78 -15.86 -4.34
C GLY A 559 -29.88 -16.04 -5.57
N PHE A 560 -30.01 -17.17 -6.26
CA PHE A 560 -29.26 -17.47 -7.47
C PHE A 560 -29.64 -16.56 -8.66
N ILE A 561 -30.92 -16.15 -8.79
CA ILE A 561 -31.36 -15.16 -9.83
C ILE A 561 -30.66 -13.82 -9.59
N LEU A 562 -30.56 -13.43 -8.34
CA LEU A 562 -29.82 -12.21 -7.96
C LEU A 562 -28.30 -12.38 -8.05
N GLY A 563 -27.76 -13.60 -8.15
CA GLY A 563 -26.33 -13.91 -8.13
C GLY A 563 -25.72 -13.72 -6.74
N HIS A 564 -26.42 -14.19 -5.72
CA HIS A 564 -25.85 -14.42 -4.39
C HIS A 564 -25.02 -15.71 -4.41
N ALA A 565 -23.92 -15.72 -3.66
CA ALA A 565 -23.16 -16.96 -3.47
C ALA A 565 -23.98 -17.89 -2.55
N GLU A 566 -24.14 -19.14 -2.95
CA GLU A 566 -24.74 -20.17 -2.11
C GLU A 566 -23.82 -20.45 -0.91
N PRO A 567 -24.26 -20.22 0.33
CA PRO A 567 -23.43 -20.47 1.50
C PRO A 567 -23.31 -21.96 1.88
N THR A 568 -24.11 -22.84 1.25
CA THR A 568 -24.16 -24.25 1.60
C THR A 568 -23.30 -25.12 0.69
N MET A 569 -22.74 -26.21 1.26
CA MET A 569 -21.98 -27.22 0.50
C MET A 569 -22.87 -27.89 -0.58
N THR A 570 -24.14 -28.11 -0.29
CA THR A 570 -25.12 -28.73 -1.21
C THR A 570 -25.35 -27.86 -2.46
N GLY A 571 -25.36 -26.55 -2.34
CA GLY A 571 -25.51 -25.64 -3.48
C GLY A 571 -24.29 -25.57 -4.43
N ARG A 572 -23.20 -26.30 -4.11
CA ARG A 572 -22.00 -26.39 -4.95
C ARG A 572 -22.01 -27.64 -5.84
N TYR A 573 -22.91 -28.57 -5.62
CA TYR A 573 -22.98 -29.83 -6.34
C TYR A 573 -24.11 -29.82 -7.39
N GLY A 574 -23.80 -30.28 -8.59
CA GLY A 574 -24.74 -30.48 -9.70
C GLY A 574 -24.39 -29.69 -10.95
N ILE A 575 -24.79 -30.22 -12.11
CA ILE A 575 -24.56 -29.61 -13.43
C ILE A 575 -25.40 -28.32 -13.61
N MET A 576 -26.53 -28.21 -12.91
CA MET A 576 -27.39 -27.01 -12.89
C MET A 576 -27.78 -26.62 -11.45
N PRO A 577 -26.85 -26.13 -10.64
CA PRO A 577 -27.12 -25.75 -9.25
C PRO A 577 -28.12 -24.58 -9.10
N GLN A 578 -28.58 -24.02 -10.22
CA GLN A 578 -29.39 -22.80 -10.29
C GLN A 578 -30.85 -23.10 -10.67
N GLY A 579 -31.31 -24.35 -10.58
CA GLY A 579 -32.65 -24.73 -10.97
C GLY A 579 -32.89 -24.81 -12.50
N MET A 580 -34.01 -25.33 -12.91
CA MET A 580 -34.41 -25.42 -14.32
C MET A 580 -34.80 -24.04 -14.85
N LEU A 581 -34.77 -23.86 -16.17
CA LEU A 581 -35.11 -22.58 -16.81
C LEU A 581 -36.55 -22.16 -16.49
N GLU A 582 -37.48 -23.09 -16.45
CA GLU A 582 -38.89 -22.84 -16.12
C GLU A 582 -39.06 -22.22 -14.72
N GLN A 583 -38.35 -22.74 -13.72
CA GLN A 583 -38.36 -22.14 -12.37
C GLN A 583 -37.80 -20.70 -12.35
N ARG A 584 -36.80 -20.43 -13.17
CA ARG A 584 -36.26 -19.08 -13.30
C ARG A 584 -37.27 -18.15 -13.97
N VAL A 585 -38.00 -18.63 -14.97
CA VAL A 585 -39.07 -17.88 -15.64
C VAL A 585 -40.17 -17.57 -14.65
N GLU A 586 -40.60 -18.56 -13.84
CA GLU A 586 -41.59 -18.37 -12.78
C GLU A 586 -41.13 -17.25 -11.79
N LEU A 587 -39.92 -17.35 -11.27
CA LEU A 587 -39.37 -16.36 -10.34
C LEU A 587 -39.29 -14.96 -10.95
N VAL A 588 -38.78 -14.84 -12.17
CA VAL A 588 -38.68 -13.54 -12.83
C VAL A 588 -40.06 -12.97 -13.10
N ASN A 589 -41.02 -13.75 -13.59
CA ASN A 589 -42.37 -13.30 -13.86
C ASN A 589 -43.17 -12.90 -12.59
N ALA A 590 -42.75 -13.39 -11.43
CA ALA A 590 -43.34 -13.01 -10.14
C ALA A 590 -42.89 -11.64 -9.65
N ILE A 591 -41.89 -11.00 -10.31
CA ILE A 591 -41.45 -9.65 -9.95
C ILE A 591 -42.50 -8.65 -10.41
N ALA A 592 -43.33 -8.18 -9.50
CA ALA A 592 -44.42 -7.26 -9.80
C ALA A 592 -44.38 -6.02 -8.88
N TYR A 593 -44.85 -4.91 -9.43
CA TYR A 593 -44.96 -3.63 -8.73
C TYR A 593 -46.41 -3.11 -8.84
N PRO A 594 -47.30 -3.53 -7.94
CA PRO A 594 -48.68 -3.09 -7.94
C PRO A 594 -48.79 -1.57 -7.88
N GLY A 595 -49.61 -0.98 -8.77
CA GLY A 595 -49.79 0.48 -8.87
C GLY A 595 -48.75 1.21 -9.73
N LEU A 596 -47.75 0.51 -10.27
CA LEU A 596 -46.77 1.10 -11.20
C LEU A 596 -47.25 0.89 -12.64
N ASP A 597 -47.67 1.97 -13.33
CA ASP A 597 -47.89 1.98 -14.77
C ASP A 597 -46.72 2.67 -15.49
N ILE A 598 -46.06 1.91 -16.35
CA ILE A 598 -44.91 2.35 -17.19
C ILE A 598 -45.22 2.13 -18.69
N SER A 599 -46.50 2.01 -19.08
CA SER A 599 -46.90 1.76 -20.46
C SER A 599 -46.44 2.85 -21.44
N HIS A 600 -46.36 4.09 -20.97
CA HIS A 600 -45.88 5.26 -21.71
C HIS A 600 -44.38 5.15 -22.10
N LEU A 601 -43.63 4.25 -21.50
CA LEU A 601 -42.18 4.02 -21.76
C LEU A 601 -41.94 3.10 -22.95
N SER A 602 -42.97 2.56 -23.61
CA SER A 602 -42.78 1.66 -24.74
C SER A 602 -41.85 2.22 -25.80
N TRP A 603 -40.96 1.35 -26.30
CA TRP A 603 -40.07 1.67 -27.40
C TRP A 603 -40.86 1.86 -28.68
N ARG A 604 -40.85 3.07 -29.22
CA ARG A 604 -41.46 3.41 -30.51
C ARG A 604 -40.40 3.72 -31.55
#